data_c5a6357825835ae4a8e37e066e3f81bf
#
_entry.id   c5a6357825835ae4a8e37e066e3f81bf
#
_cell.length_a   1.000
_cell.length_b   1.000
_cell.length_c   1.000
_cell.angle_alpha   90.00
_cell.angle_beta   90.00
_cell.angle_gamma   90.00
#
_symmetry.space_group_name_H-M   'P 1'
#
loop_
_entity.id
_entity.type
_entity.pdbx_description
1 polymer ?
#
loop_
_entity_poly.entity_id
_entity_poly.type
_entity_poly.pdbx_seq_one_letter_code
_entity_poly.pdbx_strand_id
1 'polypeptide(L)'
;MSNNTVGSSGHAPGKIRGPGRPPKRTCTWCAESKTPLKYVLPTENGKKEFCSETCLSEFRQAYSKGACLNCDNVIRGNAPSSSKNFCSTYCLNKYQKKNEKRTTSPQSGNGANGSENHSNNNSAGPFYDIYQTFDWSEYMKETNSSAAPQECFKQAPTPPVNDFKVNMKLEALDPRNLTSTCIATVVGVLGPRLRLRLDGSDNKNDFWRLVDAGDIHPIGHCEKNDGMLQPPLGFRMNASSWPMFLLKTLNGAEMAPSKVFQAEPPTPKSNLFVVGQKLEAVDKKNPQLICCATVGAVKNDQIHVTFDGWRGAFDYWCRYDSRDIFPVGWCARAGHPLQPPG
;
A
#
# COMPACT_ATOMS: atom_id res chain seq x y z
N MET A 1 -38.92 67.25 46.85
CA MET A 1 -37.76 66.66 47.56
C MET A 1 -37.19 65.59 46.67
N SER A 2 -36.12 65.95 46.01
CA SER A 2 -35.48 65.18 44.98
C SER A 2 -34.37 64.33 45.57
N ASN A 3 -34.31 63.05 45.23
CA ASN A 3 -33.12 62.25 45.49
C ASN A 3 -32.64 61.60 44.18
N ASN A 4 -31.50 62.09 43.72
CA ASN A 4 -30.67 61.53 42.72
C ASN A 4 -29.97 60.30 43.29
N THR A 5 -30.02 59.16 42.56
CA THR A 5 -29.11 58.01 42.77
C THR A 5 -28.37 57.77 41.51
N VAL A 6 -27.05 57.86 41.63
CA VAL A 6 -26.03 57.62 40.63
C VAL A 6 -25.91 56.07 40.36
N GLY A 7 -26.08 55.65 39.14
CA GLY A 7 -25.86 54.25 38.74
C GLY A 7 -24.40 53.99 38.48
N SER A 8 -23.81 53.07 39.22
CA SER A 8 -22.45 52.53 38.96
C SER A 8 -22.52 51.38 37.92
N SER A 9 -21.82 51.56 36.84
CA SER A 9 -21.62 50.52 35.80
C SER A 9 -20.67 49.44 36.30
N GLY A 10 -21.24 48.32 36.71
CA GLY A 10 -20.48 47.12 37.02
C GLY A 10 -19.98 46.41 35.75
N HIS A 11 -18.67 46.37 35.52
CA HIS A 11 -18.03 45.48 34.53
C HIS A 11 -18.12 44.04 35.01
N ALA A 12 -18.79 43.20 34.25
CA ALA A 12 -18.80 41.76 34.48
C ALA A 12 -17.41 41.17 34.14
N PRO A 13 -16.83 40.29 34.99
CA PRO A 13 -15.55 39.66 34.70
C PRO A 13 -15.67 38.71 33.52
N GLY A 14 -14.79 38.86 32.53
CA GLY A 14 -14.70 38.00 31.34
C GLY A 14 -14.49 36.54 31.74
N LYS A 15 -15.36 35.66 31.25
CA LYS A 15 -15.20 34.21 31.38
C LYS A 15 -13.88 33.80 30.77
N ILE A 16 -12.94 33.37 31.59
CA ILE A 16 -11.71 32.65 31.16
C ILE A 16 -12.17 31.35 30.48
N ARG A 17 -11.98 31.27 29.18
CA ARG A 17 -12.17 30.01 28.44
C ARG A 17 -11.11 29.04 28.93
N GLY A 18 -11.53 27.99 29.60
CA GLY A 18 -10.67 26.87 29.97
C GLY A 18 -9.98 26.24 28.75
N PRO A 19 -8.87 25.53 28.94
CA PRO A 19 -8.14 24.88 27.83
C PRO A 19 -9.09 24.02 27.04
N GLY A 20 -9.23 24.32 25.74
CA GLY A 20 -10.13 23.64 24.84
C GLY A 20 -9.79 22.13 24.82
N ARG A 21 -10.83 21.29 24.85
CA ARG A 21 -10.70 19.84 24.75
C ARG A 21 -9.83 19.51 23.50
N PRO A 22 -8.78 18.70 23.64
CA PRO A 22 -7.92 18.37 22.50
C PRO A 22 -8.78 17.84 21.34
N PRO A 23 -8.47 18.20 20.08
CA PRO A 23 -9.24 17.75 18.93
C PRO A 23 -9.29 16.23 18.90
N LYS A 24 -10.48 15.67 18.71
CA LYS A 24 -10.64 14.22 18.56
C LYS A 24 -9.84 13.74 17.34
N ARG A 25 -8.96 12.76 17.54
CA ARG A 25 -8.24 12.13 16.44
C ARG A 25 -9.20 11.32 15.59
N THR A 26 -9.24 11.58 14.30
CA THR A 26 -10.10 10.89 13.33
C THR A 26 -9.25 10.20 12.28
N CYS A 27 -9.73 9.06 11.77
CA CYS A 27 -9.12 8.37 10.66
C CYS A 27 -9.09 9.28 9.41
N THR A 28 -7.94 9.42 8.78
CA THR A 28 -7.77 10.28 7.60
C THR A 28 -8.66 9.84 6.41
N TRP A 29 -9.02 8.55 6.34
CA TRP A 29 -9.83 8.03 5.24
C TRP A 29 -11.33 8.02 5.50
N CYS A 30 -11.78 7.33 6.53
CA CYS A 30 -13.21 7.19 6.82
C CYS A 30 -13.78 8.33 7.71
N ALA A 31 -12.93 9.24 8.21
CA ALA A 31 -13.27 10.35 9.10
C ALA A 31 -13.91 9.94 10.45
N GLU A 32 -13.98 8.65 10.78
CA GLU A 32 -14.54 8.18 12.04
C GLU A 32 -13.54 8.35 13.20
N SER A 33 -14.07 8.68 14.37
CA SER A 33 -13.30 8.82 15.62
C SER A 33 -13.09 7.44 16.27
N LYS A 34 -12.40 6.54 15.59
CA LYS A 34 -12.01 5.21 16.11
C LYS A 34 -10.63 5.28 16.74
N THR A 35 -10.54 4.97 18.02
CA THR A 35 -9.27 4.83 18.72
C THR A 35 -9.01 3.36 19.07
N PRO A 36 -7.76 2.88 18.94
CA PRO A 36 -6.56 3.58 18.49
C PRO A 36 -6.45 3.69 16.96
N LEU A 37 -5.85 4.78 16.46
CA LEU A 37 -5.43 4.90 15.05
C LEU A 37 -4.07 4.17 14.93
N LYS A 38 -4.12 2.92 14.48
CA LYS A 38 -2.97 2.00 14.53
C LYS A 38 -1.96 2.20 13.39
N TYR A 39 -2.41 2.77 12.28
CA TYR A 39 -1.62 2.87 11.06
C TYR A 39 -1.26 4.32 10.81
N VAL A 40 0.03 4.58 10.56
CA VAL A 40 0.56 5.93 10.32
C VAL A 40 1.31 5.94 9.01
N LEU A 41 0.94 6.87 8.13
CA LEU A 41 1.61 7.14 6.87
C LEU A 41 2.30 8.49 6.97
N PRO A 42 3.65 8.57 6.90
CA PRO A 42 4.34 9.83 6.75
C PRO A 42 4.08 10.40 5.35
N THR A 43 3.80 11.71 5.28
CA THR A 43 3.63 12.46 4.04
C THR A 43 4.45 13.74 4.11
N GLU A 44 4.68 14.41 2.99
CA GLU A 44 5.49 15.64 2.94
C GLU A 44 4.97 16.76 3.86
N ASN A 45 3.65 16.88 3.99
CA ASN A 45 3.00 17.90 4.81
C ASN A 45 2.53 17.38 6.17
N GLY A 46 3.13 16.28 6.66
CA GLY A 46 2.85 15.71 7.98
C GLY A 46 2.56 14.22 7.92
N LYS A 47 2.04 13.67 9.03
CA LYS A 47 1.64 12.26 9.11
C LYS A 47 0.13 12.10 8.97
N LYS A 48 -0.29 11.02 8.31
CA LYS A 48 -1.68 10.60 8.19
C LYS A 48 -1.93 9.38 9.07
N GLU A 49 -3.04 9.37 9.80
CA GLU A 49 -3.37 8.31 10.75
C GLU A 49 -4.66 7.60 10.31
N PHE A 50 -4.69 6.24 10.42
CA PHE A 50 -5.80 5.41 9.96
C PHE A 50 -6.21 4.39 11.01
N CYS A 51 -7.50 4.06 11.04
CA CYS A 51 -8.07 3.10 11.99
C CYS A 51 -7.86 1.65 11.58
N SER A 52 -7.66 1.35 10.29
CA SER A 52 -7.52 0.01 9.74
C SER A 52 -6.58 -0.03 8.54
N GLU A 53 -6.08 -1.22 8.21
CA GLU A 53 -5.31 -1.47 6.98
C GLU A 53 -6.12 -1.16 5.72
N THR A 54 -7.40 -1.47 5.74
CA THR A 54 -8.30 -1.15 4.63
C THR A 54 -8.34 0.35 4.37
N CYS A 55 -8.51 1.18 5.42
CA CYS A 55 -8.50 2.63 5.27
C CYS A 55 -7.16 3.18 4.77
N LEU A 56 -6.05 2.62 5.22
CA LEU A 56 -4.71 2.99 4.72
C LEU A 56 -4.54 2.60 3.26
N SER A 57 -4.96 1.39 2.89
CA SER A 57 -4.86 0.88 1.52
C SER A 57 -5.71 1.68 0.53
N GLU A 58 -6.97 1.92 0.88
CA GLU A 58 -7.88 2.73 0.05
C GLU A 58 -7.38 4.18 -0.08
N PHE A 59 -6.84 4.74 1.00
CA PHE A 59 -6.20 6.06 0.95
C PHE A 59 -5.02 6.07 -0.02
N ARG A 60 -4.10 5.09 0.05
CA ARG A 60 -2.93 5.01 -0.84
C ARG A 60 -3.35 4.86 -2.30
N GLN A 61 -4.32 4.00 -2.58
CA GLN A 61 -4.86 3.81 -3.93
C GLN A 61 -5.50 5.08 -4.49
N ALA A 62 -6.18 5.85 -3.64
CA ALA A 62 -6.79 7.11 -4.04
C ALA A 62 -5.77 8.26 -4.10
N TYR A 63 -4.76 8.24 -3.24
CA TYR A 63 -3.66 9.19 -3.20
C TYR A 63 -2.86 9.17 -4.51
N SER A 64 -2.60 7.99 -5.07
CA SER A 64 -1.92 7.83 -6.35
C SER A 64 -2.70 8.42 -7.55
N LYS A 65 -4.02 8.61 -7.40
CA LYS A 65 -4.88 9.23 -8.44
C LYS A 65 -5.00 10.74 -8.33
N GLY A 66 -4.51 11.34 -7.25
CA GLY A 66 -4.47 12.77 -7.04
C GLY A 66 -4.57 13.17 -5.57
N ALA A 67 -3.53 13.82 -5.08
CA ALA A 67 -3.45 14.37 -3.73
C ALA A 67 -3.25 15.88 -3.75
N CYS A 68 -3.75 16.55 -2.71
CA CYS A 68 -3.64 17.99 -2.56
C CYS A 68 -2.20 18.40 -2.22
N LEU A 69 -1.56 19.25 -3.02
CA LEU A 69 -0.19 19.73 -2.84
C LEU A 69 0.07 20.44 -1.50
N ASN A 70 -0.98 20.96 -0.84
CA ASN A 70 -0.81 21.65 0.44
C ASN A 70 -1.02 20.77 1.67
N CYS A 71 -1.86 19.72 1.58
CA CYS A 71 -2.26 18.97 2.77
C CYS A 71 -2.23 17.45 2.60
N ASP A 72 -1.78 16.93 1.45
CA ASP A 72 -1.69 15.50 1.13
C ASP A 72 -3.00 14.70 1.34
N ASN A 73 -4.14 15.38 1.34
CA ASN A 73 -5.43 14.69 1.33
C ASN A 73 -5.82 14.35 -0.11
N VAL A 74 -6.43 13.20 -0.27
CA VAL A 74 -6.99 12.77 -1.56
C VAL A 74 -8.04 13.79 -2.04
N ILE A 75 -7.94 14.19 -3.31
CA ILE A 75 -8.91 15.07 -3.95
C ILE A 75 -10.10 14.21 -4.37
N ARG A 76 -11.24 14.38 -3.69
CA ARG A 76 -12.50 13.67 -3.98
C ARG A 76 -13.39 14.56 -4.85
N GLY A 77 -13.65 14.14 -6.08
CA GLY A 77 -14.72 14.55 -7.02
C GLY A 77 -15.15 16.01 -7.22
N ASN A 78 -15.07 16.88 -6.24
CA ASN A 78 -15.53 18.25 -6.27
C ASN A 78 -14.40 19.28 -6.07
N ALA A 79 -13.28 19.06 -6.76
CA ALA A 79 -12.22 20.08 -6.78
C ALA A 79 -12.76 21.36 -7.46
N PRO A 80 -12.43 22.56 -6.93
CA PRO A 80 -12.77 23.79 -7.59
C PRO A 80 -12.26 23.77 -9.01
N SER A 81 -13.07 24.15 -9.98
CA SER A 81 -12.79 24.15 -11.43
C SER A 81 -11.53 24.92 -11.84
N SER A 82 -10.94 25.70 -10.92
CA SER A 82 -9.74 26.52 -11.15
C SER A 82 -8.41 25.81 -10.80
N SER A 83 -8.41 24.64 -10.13
CA SER A 83 -7.17 23.97 -9.78
C SER A 83 -7.37 22.49 -9.43
N LYS A 84 -6.91 21.63 -10.33
CA LYS A 84 -6.97 20.16 -10.17
C LYS A 84 -6.05 19.61 -9.06
N ASN A 85 -5.13 20.44 -8.53
CA ASN A 85 -4.07 20.03 -7.61
C ASN A 85 -4.35 20.35 -6.12
N PHE A 86 -5.53 20.89 -5.80
CA PHE A 86 -5.89 21.27 -4.44
C PHE A 86 -7.30 20.77 -4.08
N CYS A 87 -7.44 20.26 -2.86
CA CYS A 87 -8.74 19.76 -2.37
C CYS A 87 -9.74 20.87 -2.04
N SER A 88 -9.26 22.13 -1.93
CA SER A 88 -10.10 23.31 -1.63
C SER A 88 -9.37 24.60 -2.01
N THR A 89 -10.14 25.69 -2.19
CA THR A 89 -9.60 27.05 -2.35
C THR A 89 -8.75 27.50 -1.16
N TYR A 90 -9.06 27.01 0.04
CA TYR A 90 -8.25 27.27 1.24
C TYR A 90 -6.84 26.68 1.08
N CYS A 91 -6.72 25.43 0.60
CA CYS A 91 -5.42 24.80 0.37
C CYS A 91 -4.63 25.50 -0.74
N LEU A 92 -5.28 25.93 -1.82
CA LEU A 92 -4.67 26.71 -2.88
C LEU A 92 -4.08 28.02 -2.33
N ASN A 93 -4.88 28.81 -1.61
CA ASN A 93 -4.45 30.09 -1.07
C ASN A 93 -3.32 29.95 -0.03
N LYS A 94 -3.37 28.88 0.78
CA LYS A 94 -2.33 28.60 1.78
C LYS A 94 -1.01 28.19 1.12
N TYR A 95 -1.06 27.42 0.06
CA TYR A 95 0.10 27.02 -0.72
C TYR A 95 0.76 28.19 -1.40
N GLN A 96 -0.02 29.08 -2.03
CA GLN A 96 0.48 30.31 -2.65
C GLN A 96 1.18 31.22 -1.63
N LYS A 97 0.56 31.47 -0.47
CA LYS A 97 1.18 32.27 0.61
C LYS A 97 2.46 31.66 1.17
N LYS A 98 2.59 30.33 1.16
CA LYS A 98 3.81 29.63 1.58
C LYS A 98 4.95 29.81 0.59
N ASN A 99 4.63 29.87 -0.70
CA ASN A 99 5.61 30.09 -1.76
C ASN A 99 6.04 31.57 -1.88
N GLU A 100 5.12 32.51 -1.70
CA GLU A 100 5.43 33.94 -1.66
C GLU A 100 6.41 34.30 -0.52
N LYS A 101 6.30 33.65 0.65
CA LYS A 101 7.25 33.82 1.76
C LYS A 101 8.64 33.23 1.52
N ARG A 102 8.80 32.33 0.54
CA ARG A 102 10.11 31.78 0.14
C ARG A 102 10.86 32.68 -0.81
N THR A 103 10.19 33.61 -1.50
CA THR A 103 10.78 34.58 -2.45
C THR A 103 11.17 35.91 -1.83
N THR A 104 10.82 36.16 -0.55
CA THR A 104 11.13 37.41 0.18
C THR A 104 12.08 37.16 1.35
N SER A 105 13.32 36.75 1.07
CA SER A 105 14.45 36.90 1.98
C SER A 105 15.38 37.96 1.41
N PRO A 106 15.75 39.03 2.11
CA PRO A 106 16.58 40.10 1.55
C PRO A 106 18.04 39.65 1.51
N GLN A 107 18.63 39.56 0.32
CA GLN A 107 20.06 39.63 0.15
C GLN A 107 20.42 41.08 -0.27
N SER A 108 21.18 41.74 0.58
CA SER A 108 21.83 43.01 0.31
C SER A 108 23.06 42.79 -0.55
N GLY A 109 23.24 43.66 -1.56
CA GLY A 109 24.56 43.94 -2.12
C GLY A 109 24.68 43.98 -3.65
N ASN A 110 24.55 45.17 -4.20
CA ASN A 110 25.24 45.80 -5.37
C ASN A 110 25.55 45.04 -6.67
N GLY A 111 25.04 45.62 -7.76
CA GLY A 111 25.91 45.93 -8.91
C GLY A 111 25.56 45.31 -10.27
N ALA A 112 24.97 46.16 -11.15
CA ALA A 112 25.24 46.30 -12.61
C ALA A 112 24.86 45.16 -13.60
N ASN A 113 23.89 45.53 -14.47
CA ASN A 113 23.77 45.28 -15.92
C ASN A 113 24.31 44.00 -16.55
N GLY A 114 23.42 43.31 -17.26
CA GLY A 114 23.77 42.38 -18.34
C GLY A 114 22.59 41.47 -18.69
N SER A 115 21.94 41.79 -19.80
CA SER A 115 21.01 40.94 -20.52
C SER A 115 21.66 39.61 -20.85
N GLU A 116 21.02 38.49 -20.58
CA GLU A 116 20.96 37.31 -21.46
C GLU A 116 20.25 36.11 -20.81
N ASN A 117 19.51 35.40 -21.63
CA ASN A 117 18.77 34.19 -21.38
C ASN A 117 19.63 33.10 -20.71
N HIS A 118 19.22 32.57 -19.56
CA HIS A 118 19.61 31.23 -19.16
C HIS A 118 18.54 30.54 -18.31
N SER A 119 18.23 29.36 -18.78
CA SER A 119 17.43 28.32 -18.19
C SER A 119 17.74 28.12 -16.69
N ASN A 120 16.78 28.33 -15.82
CA ASN A 120 16.91 28.00 -14.41
C ASN A 120 16.77 26.50 -14.19
N ASN A 121 17.90 25.85 -14.03
CA ASN A 121 18.00 24.56 -13.34
C ASN A 121 17.79 24.78 -11.83
N ASN A 122 16.57 24.59 -11.35
CA ASN A 122 16.32 24.37 -9.94
C ASN A 122 16.18 22.87 -9.73
N SER A 123 17.16 22.29 -9.05
CA SER A 123 17.14 20.94 -8.51
C SER A 123 16.08 20.82 -7.39
N ALA A 124 14.82 20.68 -7.80
CA ALA A 124 13.78 20.04 -7.00
C ALA A 124 13.78 18.58 -7.41
N GLY A 125 13.83 17.65 -6.45
CA GLY A 125 13.71 16.22 -6.73
C GLY A 125 12.48 15.93 -7.59
N PRO A 126 12.46 14.82 -8.33
CA PRO A 126 11.50 14.60 -9.39
C PRO A 126 10.06 14.58 -8.86
N PHE A 127 9.33 15.66 -9.15
CA PHE A 127 7.88 15.67 -9.06
C PHE A 127 7.35 14.94 -10.29
N TYR A 128 6.95 13.67 -10.10
CA TYR A 128 6.20 13.00 -11.14
C TYR A 128 4.88 13.73 -11.37
N ASP A 129 4.71 14.20 -12.59
CA ASP A 129 3.46 14.81 -13.04
C ASP A 129 2.34 13.77 -12.92
N ILE A 130 1.30 14.06 -12.15
CA ILE A 130 0.23 13.13 -11.74
C ILE A 130 -0.57 12.59 -12.93
N TYR A 131 -0.28 13.06 -14.13
CA TYR A 131 -0.88 12.65 -15.39
C TYR A 131 0.01 11.78 -16.27
N GLN A 132 1.29 11.58 -15.92
CA GLN A 132 2.13 10.63 -16.61
C GLN A 132 1.97 9.26 -15.98
N THR A 133 1.67 8.26 -16.79
CA THR A 133 1.79 6.86 -16.40
C THR A 133 3.24 6.63 -15.99
N PHE A 134 3.47 6.12 -14.76
CA PHE A 134 4.80 5.85 -14.26
C PHE A 134 5.59 4.99 -15.27
N ASP A 135 6.74 5.49 -15.70
CA ASP A 135 7.65 4.81 -16.64
C ASP A 135 8.94 4.40 -15.92
N TRP A 136 9.17 3.10 -15.85
CA TRP A 136 10.37 2.54 -15.25
C TRP A 136 11.64 2.98 -15.96
N SER A 137 11.62 3.13 -17.30
CA SER A 137 12.80 3.49 -18.08
C SER A 137 13.26 4.91 -17.77
N GLU A 138 12.32 5.84 -17.64
CA GLU A 138 12.58 7.22 -17.25
C GLU A 138 13.07 7.30 -15.80
N TYR A 139 12.36 6.64 -14.89
CA TYR A 139 12.72 6.60 -13.48
C TYR A 139 14.11 6.02 -13.22
N MET A 140 14.49 4.93 -13.90
CA MET A 140 15.83 4.37 -13.79
C MET A 140 16.93 5.29 -14.33
N LYS A 141 16.66 6.07 -15.38
CA LYS A 141 17.59 7.10 -15.89
C LYS A 141 17.79 8.21 -14.86
N GLU A 142 16.70 8.74 -14.31
CA GLU A 142 16.75 9.79 -13.29
C GLU A 142 17.48 9.38 -12.02
N THR A 143 17.26 8.13 -11.59
CA THR A 143 17.89 7.59 -10.38
C THR A 143 19.27 6.97 -10.63
N ASN A 144 19.76 7.00 -11.88
CA ASN A 144 21.00 6.34 -12.31
C ASN A 144 21.10 4.90 -11.81
N SER A 145 20.01 4.13 -11.98
CA SER A 145 19.89 2.77 -11.48
C SER A 145 19.57 1.78 -12.59
N SER A 146 19.68 0.49 -12.30
CA SER A 146 19.37 -0.61 -13.22
C SER A 146 18.37 -1.58 -12.61
N ALA A 147 17.60 -2.25 -13.45
CA ALA A 147 16.69 -3.32 -13.02
C ALA A 147 17.47 -4.57 -12.60
N ALA A 148 16.97 -5.27 -11.58
CA ALA A 148 17.42 -6.63 -11.30
C ALA A 148 17.04 -7.55 -12.48
N PRO A 149 17.97 -8.36 -13.00
CA PRO A 149 17.71 -9.26 -14.12
C PRO A 149 16.68 -10.35 -13.77
N GLN A 150 15.97 -10.87 -14.79
CA GLN A 150 14.90 -11.86 -14.63
C GLN A 150 15.35 -13.11 -13.86
N GLU A 151 16.56 -13.55 -14.05
CA GLU A 151 17.17 -14.74 -13.43
C GLU A 151 17.37 -14.62 -11.91
N CYS A 152 17.26 -13.42 -11.35
CA CYS A 152 17.27 -13.21 -9.90
C CYS A 152 15.99 -13.72 -9.23
N PHE A 153 14.88 -13.80 -9.98
CA PHE A 153 13.54 -13.99 -9.43
C PHE A 153 13.03 -15.42 -9.61
N LYS A 154 12.37 -15.94 -8.58
CA LYS A 154 11.55 -17.15 -8.69
C LYS A 154 10.19 -16.79 -9.31
N GLN A 155 10.21 -16.30 -10.53
CA GLN A 155 9.03 -15.90 -11.29
C GLN A 155 9.10 -16.43 -12.71
N ALA A 156 7.95 -16.79 -13.28
CA ALA A 156 7.88 -17.13 -14.69
C ALA A 156 8.26 -15.90 -15.55
N PRO A 157 8.97 -16.08 -16.69
CA PRO A 157 9.34 -14.98 -17.58
C PRO A 157 8.14 -14.18 -18.08
N THR A 158 7.03 -14.87 -18.33
CA THR A 158 5.72 -14.28 -18.64
C THR A 158 4.82 -14.44 -17.42
N PRO A 159 4.15 -13.37 -16.92
CA PRO A 159 3.21 -13.51 -15.82
C PRO A 159 2.14 -14.56 -16.14
N PRO A 160 1.78 -15.45 -15.18
CA PRO A 160 0.81 -16.50 -15.42
C PRO A 160 -0.60 -15.94 -15.64
N VAL A 161 -1.37 -16.60 -16.48
CA VAL A 161 -2.78 -16.27 -16.71
C VAL A 161 -3.62 -16.76 -15.54
N ASN A 162 -4.62 -15.97 -15.13
CA ASN A 162 -5.49 -16.30 -14.02
C ASN A 162 -6.89 -16.68 -14.50
N ASP A 163 -7.20 -17.96 -14.45
CA ASP A 163 -8.52 -18.53 -14.77
C ASP A 163 -9.37 -18.84 -13.53
N PHE A 164 -8.89 -18.50 -12.33
CA PHE A 164 -9.67 -18.64 -11.10
C PHE A 164 -10.80 -17.62 -11.04
N LYS A 165 -11.88 -18.01 -10.38
CA LYS A 165 -13.03 -17.13 -10.12
C LYS A 165 -13.27 -17.00 -8.62
N VAL A 166 -13.84 -15.87 -8.22
CA VAL A 166 -14.32 -15.65 -6.85
C VAL A 166 -15.33 -16.75 -6.49
N ASN A 167 -15.28 -17.24 -5.25
CA ASN A 167 -16.02 -18.34 -4.64
C ASN A 167 -15.51 -19.75 -4.98
N MET A 168 -14.55 -19.93 -5.89
CA MET A 168 -13.92 -21.24 -6.07
C MET A 168 -13.21 -21.71 -4.80
N LYS A 169 -13.31 -23.02 -4.52
CA LYS A 169 -12.62 -23.71 -3.43
C LYS A 169 -11.33 -24.36 -3.92
N LEU A 170 -10.32 -24.33 -3.07
CA LEU A 170 -9.03 -24.94 -3.29
C LEU A 170 -8.39 -25.36 -1.96
N GLU A 171 -7.32 -26.11 -2.00
CA GLU A 171 -6.46 -26.38 -0.85
C GLU A 171 -5.30 -25.41 -0.80
N ALA A 172 -4.96 -24.93 0.41
CA ALA A 172 -3.83 -24.02 0.61
C ALA A 172 -3.16 -24.28 1.96
N LEU A 173 -1.84 -24.06 2.04
CA LEU A 173 -1.15 -24.02 3.33
C LEU A 173 -1.61 -22.80 4.13
N ASP A 174 -1.85 -22.99 5.44
CA ASP A 174 -2.11 -21.88 6.36
C ASP A 174 -0.81 -21.07 6.52
N PRO A 175 -0.74 -19.80 6.11
CA PRO A 175 0.48 -19.00 6.21
C PRO A 175 0.94 -18.77 7.66
N ARG A 176 0.08 -19.05 8.64
CA ARG A 176 0.40 -18.96 10.07
C ARG A 176 0.78 -20.33 10.68
N ASN A 177 0.55 -21.42 9.95
CA ASN A 177 0.95 -22.77 10.32
C ASN A 177 1.27 -23.60 9.07
N LEU A 178 2.51 -23.51 8.60
CA LEU A 178 2.99 -24.11 7.36
C LEU A 178 2.95 -25.66 7.32
N THR A 179 2.55 -26.30 8.39
CA THR A 179 2.33 -27.76 8.44
C THR A 179 0.87 -28.16 8.17
N SER A 180 -0.03 -27.18 8.06
CA SER A 180 -1.46 -27.42 7.90
C SER A 180 -1.94 -27.06 6.51
N THR A 181 -2.44 -28.05 5.77
CA THR A 181 -3.21 -27.84 4.55
C THR A 181 -4.67 -27.67 4.90
N CYS A 182 -5.26 -26.56 4.50
CA CYS A 182 -6.63 -26.16 4.81
C CYS A 182 -7.44 -25.94 3.52
N ILE A 183 -8.77 -25.94 3.64
CA ILE A 183 -9.66 -25.48 2.57
C ILE A 183 -9.63 -23.95 2.55
N ALA A 184 -9.52 -23.38 1.36
CA ALA A 184 -9.60 -21.96 1.13
C ALA A 184 -10.65 -21.60 0.07
N THR A 185 -11.20 -20.40 0.20
CA THR A 185 -12.08 -19.78 -0.80
C THR A 185 -11.36 -18.63 -1.46
N VAL A 186 -11.44 -18.54 -2.78
CA VAL A 186 -11.04 -17.36 -3.53
C VAL A 186 -12.02 -16.22 -3.21
N VAL A 187 -11.57 -15.20 -2.48
CA VAL A 187 -12.39 -14.04 -2.10
C VAL A 187 -12.03 -12.78 -2.90
N GLY A 188 -11.04 -12.85 -3.76
CA GLY A 188 -10.65 -11.77 -4.67
C GLY A 188 -9.65 -12.23 -5.70
N VAL A 189 -9.62 -11.53 -6.82
CA VAL A 189 -8.71 -11.78 -7.96
C VAL A 189 -8.14 -10.43 -8.41
N LEU A 190 -6.83 -10.36 -8.59
CA LEU A 190 -6.15 -9.15 -9.05
C LEU A 190 -4.94 -9.54 -9.93
N GLY A 191 -5.12 -9.46 -11.25
CA GLY A 191 -4.15 -10.01 -12.18
C GLY A 191 -3.85 -11.48 -11.85
N PRO A 192 -2.58 -11.92 -11.85
CA PRO A 192 -2.19 -13.30 -11.50
C PRO A 192 -2.30 -13.65 -10.01
N ARG A 193 -2.85 -12.77 -9.18
CA ARG A 193 -2.89 -12.95 -7.73
C ARG A 193 -4.30 -13.27 -7.25
N LEU A 194 -4.39 -14.20 -6.30
CA LEU A 194 -5.60 -14.61 -5.60
C LEU A 194 -5.56 -14.08 -4.17
N ARG A 195 -6.65 -13.48 -3.72
CA ARG A 195 -6.93 -13.27 -2.30
C ARG A 195 -7.68 -14.47 -1.78
N LEU A 196 -7.10 -15.17 -0.82
CA LEU A 196 -7.61 -16.40 -0.26
C LEU A 196 -8.06 -16.19 1.18
N ARG A 197 -9.15 -16.84 1.56
CA ARG A 197 -9.61 -16.97 2.93
C ARG A 197 -9.70 -18.43 3.28
N LEU A 198 -9.03 -18.85 4.36
CA LEU A 198 -9.19 -20.19 4.89
C LEU A 198 -10.60 -20.34 5.49
N ASP A 199 -11.29 -21.39 5.11
CA ASP A 199 -12.65 -21.64 5.56
C ASP A 199 -12.67 -21.95 7.08
N GLY A 200 -13.50 -21.22 7.82
CA GLY A 200 -13.51 -21.25 9.29
C GLY A 200 -12.58 -20.21 9.94
N SER A 201 -11.89 -19.37 9.15
CA SER A 201 -11.13 -18.21 9.59
C SER A 201 -11.87 -16.90 9.28
N ASP A 202 -11.44 -15.79 9.88
CA ASP A 202 -11.99 -14.48 9.61
C ASP A 202 -11.22 -13.74 8.49
N ASN A 203 -11.80 -12.65 7.99
CA ASN A 203 -11.23 -11.84 6.90
C ASN A 203 -9.91 -11.13 7.27
N LYS A 204 -9.57 -11.02 8.55
CA LYS A 204 -8.31 -10.44 9.01
C LYS A 204 -7.11 -11.31 8.65
N ASN A 205 -7.37 -12.59 8.42
CA ASN A 205 -6.36 -13.58 8.07
C ASN A 205 -6.35 -13.90 6.56
N ASP A 206 -7.06 -13.12 5.74
CA ASP A 206 -6.96 -13.24 4.29
C ASP A 206 -5.52 -13.04 3.85
N PHE A 207 -5.10 -13.80 2.85
CA PHE A 207 -3.73 -13.73 2.32
C PHE A 207 -3.73 -13.82 0.79
N TRP A 208 -2.60 -13.45 0.19
CA TRP A 208 -2.45 -13.43 -1.25
C TRP A 208 -1.51 -14.54 -1.73
N ARG A 209 -1.85 -15.14 -2.86
CA ARG A 209 -1.00 -16.09 -3.57
C ARG A 209 -1.04 -15.82 -5.07
N LEU A 210 0.07 -16.12 -5.75
CA LEU A 210 0.07 -16.22 -7.21
C LEU A 210 -0.65 -17.49 -7.64
N VAL A 211 -1.25 -17.48 -8.82
CA VAL A 211 -1.96 -18.66 -9.38
C VAL A 211 -1.03 -19.84 -9.65
N ASP A 212 0.29 -19.60 -9.74
CA ASP A 212 1.35 -20.59 -9.88
C ASP A 212 2.14 -20.82 -8.58
N ALA A 213 1.55 -20.51 -7.42
CA ALA A 213 2.17 -20.80 -6.13
C ALA A 213 2.17 -22.30 -5.83
N GLY A 214 3.29 -22.81 -5.31
CA GLY A 214 3.46 -24.23 -5.00
C GLY A 214 2.73 -24.71 -3.76
N ASP A 215 2.11 -23.80 -2.99
CA ASP A 215 1.38 -24.09 -1.76
C ASP A 215 -0.16 -24.00 -1.90
N ILE A 216 -0.66 -23.96 -3.15
CA ILE A 216 -2.09 -24.06 -3.48
C ILE A 216 -2.33 -25.27 -4.41
N HIS A 217 -3.42 -25.99 -4.17
CA HIS A 217 -3.72 -27.23 -4.89
C HIS A 217 -5.24 -27.40 -5.11
N PRO A 218 -5.66 -28.21 -6.10
CA PRO A 218 -7.06 -28.58 -6.24
C PRO A 218 -7.52 -29.40 -5.05
N ILE A 219 -8.82 -29.32 -4.73
CA ILE A 219 -9.44 -30.15 -3.70
C ILE A 219 -9.20 -31.63 -3.98
N GLY A 220 -8.82 -32.38 -2.93
CA GLY A 220 -8.45 -33.79 -2.99
C GLY A 220 -6.96 -34.05 -3.21
N HIS A 221 -6.14 -33.02 -3.37
CA HIS A 221 -4.69 -33.16 -3.51
C HIS A 221 -4.06 -33.69 -2.21
N CYS A 222 -4.42 -33.13 -1.07
CA CYS A 222 -3.92 -33.53 0.25
C CYS A 222 -4.20 -35.01 0.52
N GLU A 223 -5.44 -35.46 0.30
CA GLU A 223 -5.86 -36.84 0.49
C GLU A 223 -5.11 -37.81 -0.43
N LYS A 224 -4.92 -37.44 -1.71
CA LYS A 224 -4.16 -38.26 -2.67
C LYS A 224 -2.68 -38.43 -2.31
N ASN A 225 -2.16 -37.58 -1.45
CA ASN A 225 -0.78 -37.61 -0.97
C ASN A 225 -0.71 -38.06 0.51
N ASP A 226 -1.66 -38.88 0.95
CA ASP A 226 -1.73 -39.45 2.29
C ASP A 226 -1.79 -38.40 3.45
N GLY A 227 -2.21 -37.18 3.12
CA GLY A 227 -2.41 -36.12 4.07
C GLY A 227 -3.85 -35.99 4.53
N MET A 228 -4.07 -35.17 5.56
CA MET A 228 -5.39 -34.81 6.04
C MET A 228 -5.56 -33.31 6.08
N LEU A 229 -6.71 -32.84 5.58
CA LEU A 229 -7.11 -31.43 5.70
C LEU A 229 -7.27 -31.04 7.16
N GLN A 230 -6.65 -29.95 7.56
CA GLN A 230 -6.67 -29.44 8.92
C GLN A 230 -7.55 -28.19 9.02
N PRO A 231 -8.16 -27.92 10.19
CA PRO A 231 -8.77 -26.64 10.44
C PRO A 231 -7.70 -25.53 10.45
N PRO A 232 -8.04 -24.32 10.02
CA PRO A 232 -7.10 -23.19 10.06
C PRO A 232 -6.76 -22.82 11.51
N LEU A 233 -5.59 -22.23 11.71
CA LEU A 233 -5.19 -21.71 13.02
C LEU A 233 -6.25 -20.70 13.52
N GLY A 234 -6.72 -20.91 14.76
CA GLY A 234 -7.79 -20.10 15.36
C GLY A 234 -9.20 -20.48 14.89
N PHE A 235 -9.40 -21.70 14.41
CA PHE A 235 -10.72 -22.24 14.13
C PHE A 235 -11.61 -22.13 15.36
N ARG A 236 -12.75 -21.44 15.23
CA ARG A 236 -13.58 -21.02 16.38
C ARG A 236 -14.54 -22.08 16.91
N MET A 237 -14.70 -23.19 16.20
CA MET A 237 -15.57 -24.30 16.60
C MET A 237 -14.74 -25.38 17.31
N ASN A 238 -15.41 -26.29 18.01
CA ASN A 238 -14.76 -27.44 18.61
C ASN A 238 -14.05 -28.30 17.53
N ALA A 239 -12.89 -28.85 17.84
CA ALA A 239 -12.15 -29.71 16.92
C ALA A 239 -12.99 -30.89 16.41
N SER A 240 -13.89 -31.44 17.24
CA SER A 240 -14.83 -32.52 16.89
C SER A 240 -15.88 -32.12 15.85
N SER A 241 -16.11 -30.82 15.64
CA SER A 241 -17.03 -30.31 14.61
C SER A 241 -16.39 -30.17 13.24
N TRP A 242 -15.06 -30.29 13.13
CA TRP A 242 -14.32 -30.09 11.90
C TRP A 242 -14.79 -30.98 10.75
N PRO A 243 -14.97 -32.32 10.90
CA PRO A 243 -15.42 -33.16 9.79
C PRO A 243 -16.78 -32.72 9.23
N MET A 244 -17.73 -32.35 10.10
CA MET A 244 -19.03 -31.87 9.67
C MET A 244 -18.96 -30.48 9.02
N PHE A 245 -18.12 -29.59 9.55
CA PHE A 245 -17.86 -28.27 8.94
C PHE A 245 -17.26 -28.42 7.55
N LEU A 246 -16.26 -29.29 7.38
CA LEU A 246 -15.62 -29.58 6.10
C LEU A 246 -16.64 -30.09 5.07
N LEU A 247 -17.47 -31.09 5.46
CA LEU A 247 -18.50 -31.64 4.60
C LEU A 247 -19.49 -30.55 4.14
N LYS A 248 -19.98 -29.73 5.06
CA LYS A 248 -20.91 -28.62 4.73
C LYS A 248 -20.28 -27.57 3.84
N THR A 249 -19.00 -27.27 4.04
CA THR A 249 -18.27 -26.26 3.28
C THR A 249 -18.03 -26.68 1.83
N LEU A 250 -17.80 -27.98 1.61
CA LEU A 250 -17.54 -28.52 0.27
C LEU A 250 -18.82 -28.92 -0.48
N ASN A 251 -19.92 -29.22 0.23
CA ASN A 251 -21.16 -29.66 -0.39
C ASN A 251 -21.77 -28.56 -1.27
N GLY A 252 -21.91 -28.83 -2.57
CA GLY A 252 -22.46 -27.89 -3.55
C GLY A 252 -21.55 -26.69 -3.87
N ALA A 253 -20.31 -26.66 -3.36
CA ALA A 253 -19.37 -25.59 -3.65
C ALA A 253 -18.71 -25.77 -5.02
N GLU A 254 -18.35 -24.66 -5.67
CA GLU A 254 -17.57 -24.66 -6.91
C GLU A 254 -16.10 -24.94 -6.61
N MET A 255 -15.59 -26.08 -7.04
CA MET A 255 -14.18 -26.46 -6.89
C MET A 255 -13.37 -25.85 -8.03
N ALA A 256 -12.20 -25.29 -7.71
CA ALA A 256 -11.26 -24.87 -8.74
C ALA A 256 -10.78 -26.10 -9.55
N PRO A 257 -11.01 -26.14 -10.88
CA PRO A 257 -10.62 -27.30 -11.68
C PRO A 257 -9.09 -27.40 -11.78
N SER A 258 -8.56 -28.61 -11.84
CA SER A 258 -7.10 -28.84 -11.86
C SER A 258 -6.36 -28.08 -12.97
N LYS A 259 -7.02 -27.81 -14.09
CA LYS A 259 -6.45 -27.08 -15.24
C LYS A 259 -6.09 -25.62 -14.97
N VAL A 260 -6.67 -24.98 -13.92
CA VAL A 260 -6.36 -23.58 -13.59
C VAL A 260 -5.11 -23.42 -12.72
N PHE A 261 -4.62 -24.51 -12.12
CA PHE A 261 -3.39 -24.53 -11.35
C PHE A 261 -2.19 -24.64 -12.28
N GLN A 262 -1.13 -23.91 -11.97
CA GLN A 262 0.09 -23.87 -12.78
C GLN A 262 1.28 -24.29 -11.94
N ALA A 263 2.30 -24.85 -12.60
CA ALA A 263 3.52 -25.23 -11.92
C ALA A 263 4.30 -24.01 -11.40
N GLU A 264 4.81 -24.13 -10.19
CA GLU A 264 5.65 -23.08 -9.62
C GLU A 264 6.97 -22.98 -10.40
N PRO A 265 7.45 -21.76 -10.70
CA PRO A 265 8.75 -21.57 -11.34
C PRO A 265 9.89 -22.13 -10.48
N PRO A 266 10.98 -22.61 -11.13
CA PRO A 266 12.13 -23.12 -10.40
C PRO A 266 12.80 -22.04 -9.56
N THR A 267 13.30 -22.42 -8.39
CA THR A 267 14.09 -21.53 -7.54
C THR A 267 15.43 -21.22 -8.22
N PRO A 268 15.87 -19.96 -8.29
CA PRO A 268 17.20 -19.60 -8.76
C PRO A 268 18.28 -20.33 -7.94
N LYS A 269 19.38 -20.72 -8.60
CA LYS A 269 20.44 -21.52 -7.95
C LYS A 269 21.12 -20.80 -6.78
N SER A 270 21.18 -19.48 -6.83
CA SER A 270 21.81 -18.64 -5.80
C SER A 270 21.20 -17.23 -5.81
N ASN A 271 21.49 -16.46 -4.77
CA ASN A 271 21.13 -15.05 -4.70
C ASN A 271 22.02 -14.23 -5.65
N LEU A 272 21.47 -13.78 -6.76
CA LEU A 272 22.14 -12.98 -7.78
C LEU A 272 21.83 -11.48 -7.67
N PHE A 273 21.04 -11.06 -6.68
CA PHE A 273 20.71 -9.65 -6.48
C PHE A 273 21.94 -8.82 -6.09
N VAL A 274 21.96 -7.59 -6.59
CA VAL A 274 23.00 -6.59 -6.26
C VAL A 274 22.33 -5.37 -5.64
N VAL A 275 22.97 -4.78 -4.64
CA VAL A 275 22.50 -3.55 -3.98
C VAL A 275 22.32 -2.42 -5.01
N GLY A 276 21.21 -1.70 -4.92
CA GLY A 276 20.86 -0.61 -5.82
C GLY A 276 20.01 -1.01 -7.03
N GLN A 277 19.86 -2.31 -7.32
CA GLN A 277 18.97 -2.76 -8.39
C GLN A 277 17.50 -2.50 -8.07
N LYS A 278 16.73 -2.13 -9.10
CA LYS A 278 15.29 -1.88 -9.02
C LYS A 278 14.49 -3.16 -9.20
N LEU A 279 13.35 -3.24 -8.51
CA LEU A 279 12.39 -4.32 -8.59
C LEU A 279 10.98 -3.83 -8.23
N GLU A 280 9.99 -4.67 -8.44
CA GLU A 280 8.63 -4.50 -7.93
C GLU A 280 8.42 -5.45 -6.75
N ALA A 281 7.79 -4.99 -5.66
CA ALA A 281 7.63 -5.81 -4.46
C ALA A 281 6.29 -5.61 -3.78
N VAL A 282 5.74 -6.69 -3.20
CA VAL A 282 4.53 -6.64 -2.38
C VAL A 282 4.80 -5.84 -1.12
N ASP A 283 3.94 -4.88 -0.80
CA ASP A 283 3.92 -4.24 0.51
C ASP A 283 3.30 -5.20 1.53
N LYS A 284 4.12 -5.78 2.42
CA LYS A 284 3.66 -6.78 3.40
C LYS A 284 2.65 -6.25 4.42
N LYS A 285 2.59 -4.93 4.61
CA LYS A 285 1.57 -4.28 5.46
C LYS A 285 0.25 -4.06 4.72
N ASN A 286 0.31 -4.00 3.38
CA ASN A 286 -0.84 -3.87 2.49
C ASN A 286 -0.70 -4.84 1.32
N PRO A 287 -0.92 -6.15 1.53
CA PRO A 287 -0.51 -7.20 0.58
C PRO A 287 -1.19 -7.14 -0.79
N GLN A 288 -2.25 -6.36 -0.96
CA GLN A 288 -2.85 -6.11 -2.27
C GLN A 288 -2.00 -5.20 -3.17
N LEU A 289 -1.08 -4.42 -2.59
CA LEU A 289 -0.24 -3.48 -3.31
C LEU A 289 1.09 -4.10 -3.71
N ILE A 290 1.53 -3.78 -4.93
CA ILE A 290 2.90 -3.96 -5.40
C ILE A 290 3.46 -2.57 -5.67
N CYS A 291 4.64 -2.28 -5.15
CA CYS A 291 5.24 -0.96 -5.18
C CYS A 291 6.63 -0.99 -5.83
N CYS A 292 7.08 0.15 -6.33
CA CYS A 292 8.46 0.34 -6.77
C CYS A 292 9.41 0.20 -5.59
N ALA A 293 10.47 -0.57 -5.78
CA ALA A 293 11.43 -0.86 -4.73
C ALA A 293 12.86 -0.97 -5.26
N THR A 294 13.79 -0.93 -4.33
CA THR A 294 15.24 -1.07 -4.56
C THR A 294 15.79 -2.17 -3.64
N VAL A 295 16.78 -2.90 -4.11
CA VAL A 295 17.58 -3.79 -3.26
C VAL A 295 18.46 -2.91 -2.36
N GLY A 296 18.08 -2.72 -1.11
CA GLY A 296 18.79 -1.88 -0.15
C GLY A 296 20.01 -2.54 0.46
N ALA A 297 19.98 -3.87 0.62
CA ALA A 297 21.09 -4.68 1.12
C ALA A 297 20.93 -6.14 0.69
N VAL A 298 22.06 -6.86 0.66
CA VAL A 298 22.11 -8.30 0.37
C VAL A 298 22.87 -9.00 1.48
N LYS A 299 22.33 -10.09 2.02
CA LYS A 299 22.99 -10.87 3.06
C LYS A 299 22.65 -12.35 2.91
N ASN A 300 23.62 -13.16 2.50
CA ASN A 300 23.43 -14.59 2.25
C ASN A 300 22.22 -14.84 1.31
N ASP A 301 21.24 -15.59 1.79
CA ASP A 301 20.02 -15.92 1.07
C ASP A 301 18.91 -14.83 1.13
N GLN A 302 19.22 -13.67 1.69
CA GLN A 302 18.24 -12.61 1.91
C GLN A 302 18.60 -11.33 1.18
N ILE A 303 17.57 -10.59 0.81
CA ILE A 303 17.67 -9.21 0.33
C ILE A 303 16.81 -8.30 1.22
N HIS A 304 17.26 -7.08 1.39
CA HIS A 304 16.47 -6.01 2.01
C HIS A 304 15.74 -5.25 0.90
N VAL A 305 14.42 -5.32 0.93
CA VAL A 305 13.55 -4.58 0.01
C VAL A 305 13.29 -3.21 0.61
N THR A 306 13.73 -2.17 -0.08
CA THR A 306 13.52 -0.77 0.30
C THR A 306 12.54 -0.13 -0.68
N PHE A 307 11.43 0.37 -0.16
CA PHE A 307 10.40 0.99 -1.00
C PHE A 307 10.75 2.43 -1.34
N ASP A 308 10.79 2.72 -2.63
CA ASP A 308 11.21 4.02 -3.15
C ASP A 308 10.26 5.14 -2.72
N GLY A 309 10.83 6.21 -2.13
CA GLY A 309 10.09 7.37 -1.66
C GLY A 309 9.39 7.23 -0.30
N TRP A 310 9.40 6.04 0.32
CA TRP A 310 8.65 5.77 1.56
C TRP A 310 9.50 5.79 2.85
N ARG A 311 10.73 6.26 2.77
CA ARG A 311 11.65 6.50 3.91
C ARG A 311 11.75 5.32 4.91
N GLY A 312 11.77 4.10 4.41
CA GLY A 312 11.93 2.89 5.22
C GLY A 312 10.68 2.43 5.99
N ALA A 313 9.54 3.12 5.86
CA ALA A 313 8.34 2.82 6.66
C ALA A 313 7.77 1.41 6.44
N PHE A 314 8.04 0.81 5.29
CA PHE A 314 7.47 -0.47 4.84
C PHE A 314 8.54 -1.48 4.44
N ASP A 315 9.81 -1.12 4.57
CA ASP A 315 10.94 -1.96 4.20
C ASP A 315 10.95 -3.28 4.96
N TYR A 316 11.46 -4.35 4.32
CA TYR A 316 11.56 -5.65 4.95
C TYR A 316 12.68 -6.52 4.35
N TRP A 317 13.10 -7.51 5.12
CA TRP A 317 13.95 -8.58 4.63
C TRP A 317 13.12 -9.74 4.09
N CYS A 318 13.53 -10.31 2.98
CA CYS A 318 12.99 -11.58 2.47
C CYS A 318 14.09 -12.44 1.87
N ARG A 319 13.80 -13.72 1.67
CA ARG A 319 14.66 -14.60 0.89
C ARG A 319 14.69 -14.14 -0.57
N TYR A 320 15.81 -14.36 -1.24
CA TYR A 320 15.97 -14.03 -2.67
C TYR A 320 14.97 -14.77 -3.58
N ASP A 321 14.49 -15.94 -3.17
CA ASP A 321 13.51 -16.75 -3.88
C ASP A 321 12.06 -16.45 -3.46
N SER A 322 11.80 -15.33 -2.80
CA SER A 322 10.46 -14.90 -2.40
C SER A 322 9.55 -14.71 -3.61
N ARG A 323 8.30 -15.20 -3.48
CA ARG A 323 7.26 -15.00 -4.49
C ARG A 323 6.55 -13.63 -4.38
N ASP A 324 7.00 -12.77 -3.46
CA ASP A 324 6.48 -11.41 -3.24
C ASP A 324 7.36 -10.33 -3.90
N ILE A 325 8.38 -10.73 -4.66
CA ILE A 325 9.25 -9.84 -5.43
C ILE A 325 9.22 -10.18 -6.90
N PHE A 326 9.28 -9.16 -7.76
CA PHE A 326 9.05 -9.28 -9.20
C PHE A 326 10.05 -8.43 -9.98
N PRO A 327 10.39 -8.82 -11.21
CA PRO A 327 11.20 -7.99 -12.09
C PRO A 327 10.44 -6.71 -12.49
N VAL A 328 11.20 -5.66 -12.77
CA VAL A 328 10.68 -4.39 -13.31
C VAL A 328 9.78 -4.64 -14.52
N GLY A 329 8.59 -4.00 -14.51
CA GLY A 329 7.60 -4.14 -15.59
C GLY A 329 6.72 -5.39 -15.46
N TRP A 330 6.86 -6.19 -14.39
CA TRP A 330 5.99 -7.35 -14.17
C TRP A 330 4.53 -6.94 -14.02
N CYS A 331 4.23 -5.93 -13.21
CA CYS A 331 2.87 -5.44 -12.99
C CYS A 331 2.18 -5.02 -14.29
N ALA A 332 2.88 -4.26 -15.14
CA ALA A 332 2.34 -3.84 -16.44
C ALA A 332 1.99 -5.03 -17.34
N ARG A 333 2.86 -6.05 -17.40
CA ARG A 333 2.62 -7.28 -18.19
C ARG A 333 1.55 -8.17 -17.58
N ALA A 334 1.40 -8.13 -16.26
CA ALA A 334 0.44 -8.94 -15.50
C ALA A 334 -0.97 -8.33 -15.40
N GLY A 335 -1.16 -7.10 -15.87
CA GLY A 335 -2.41 -6.37 -15.64
C GLY A 335 -2.67 -6.05 -14.16
N HIS A 336 -1.60 -5.94 -13.36
CA HIS A 336 -1.65 -5.59 -11.94
C HIS A 336 -1.29 -4.11 -11.74
N PRO A 337 -2.01 -3.36 -10.89
CA PRO A 337 -1.61 -1.99 -10.56
C PRO A 337 -0.24 -1.94 -9.89
N LEU A 338 0.62 -1.01 -10.30
CA LEU A 338 1.87 -0.68 -9.65
C LEU A 338 1.72 0.63 -8.87
N GLN A 339 2.19 0.66 -7.63
CA GLN A 339 2.30 1.89 -6.87
C GLN A 339 3.63 2.57 -7.22
N PRO A 340 3.61 3.78 -7.77
CA PRO A 340 4.84 4.54 -8.05
C PRO A 340 5.57 4.90 -6.75
N PRO A 341 6.80 5.42 -6.83
CA PRO A 341 7.53 5.97 -5.69
C PRO A 341 6.68 6.99 -4.91
N GLY A 342 6.84 7.00 -3.57
CA GLY A 342 6.07 7.87 -2.66
C GLY A 342 6.56 9.31 -2.58
#